data_4a1df147fea40ca7b2e9099fb35df221
#
_entry.id   4a1df147fea40ca7b2e9099fb35df221
#
_cell.length_a   1.000
_cell.length_b   1.000
_cell.length_c   1.000
_cell.angle_alpha   90.00
_cell.angle_beta   90.00
_cell.angle_gamma   90.00
#
_symmetry.space_group_name_H-M   'P 1'
#
loop_
_entity.id
_entity.type
_entity.pdbx_description
1 polymer ?
#
loop_
_entity_poly.entity_id
_entity_poly.type
_entity_poly.pdbx_seq_one_letter_code
_entity_poly.pdbx_strand_id
1 'polypeptide(L)'
;MKKIIISETQEKILAQLLKEGIYQMPVDKKMNKPYCVNPEKVLIVKKFLDKSFSAHDYEKIGSNGLPCKIKVFSMNASNGEPLKYMYQDQLQDLLIDRFQNMFSDKIERELFMAQVIKDWVAGKIGIFGGLSTNRLLAENMTSEEIDDKCKTVNLTPSDAQKEAGNYAMGHVIVQGMPISIENPKGSKRFWKDEKGNEGHVIMKNHYGYFKKTSGNGKDGDAVDVFIGPNPEEAVTVYVVDQNNKSGEFDESKVMLGFKSITDAKEAYLSNYSKDWKGFRDITGVGILTFKRWLYRKHKQRKPFADYVMIQKKKLE
;
A
#
# COMPACT_ATOMS: atom_id res chain seq x y z
N MET A 1 4.47 -15.53 39.14
CA MET A 1 4.56 -14.18 38.60
C MET A 1 6.00 -13.68 38.73
N LYS A 2 6.70 -13.45 37.62
CA LYS A 2 8.06 -12.87 37.65
C LYS A 2 7.93 -11.37 37.85
N LYS A 3 8.53 -10.84 38.91
CA LYS A 3 8.63 -9.39 39.15
C LYS A 3 9.54 -8.78 38.11
N ILE A 4 9.03 -7.81 37.35
CA ILE A 4 9.84 -6.97 36.46
C ILE A 4 10.38 -5.82 37.29
N ILE A 5 11.71 -5.70 37.39
CA ILE A 5 12.39 -4.61 38.14
C ILE A 5 12.68 -3.50 37.12
N ILE A 6 12.14 -2.31 37.39
CA ILE A 6 12.35 -1.10 36.58
C ILE A 6 13.41 -0.26 37.30
N SER A 7 14.34 0.38 36.59
CA SER A 7 15.27 1.33 37.17
C SER A 7 14.57 2.64 37.54
N GLU A 8 15.08 3.34 38.53
CA GLU A 8 14.52 4.62 39.01
C GLU A 8 14.44 5.70 37.90
N THR A 9 15.37 5.67 36.96
CA THR A 9 15.37 6.55 35.78
C THR A 9 14.22 6.20 34.83
N GLN A 10 13.91 4.92 34.63
CA GLN A 10 12.79 4.46 33.82
C GLN A 10 11.45 4.78 34.47
N GLU A 11 11.35 4.75 35.80
CA GLU A 11 10.16 5.21 36.53
C GLU A 11 9.91 6.71 36.35
N LYS A 12 10.97 7.53 36.42
CA LYS A 12 10.85 9.00 36.22
C LYS A 12 10.39 9.34 34.79
N ILE A 13 10.96 8.70 33.78
CA ILE A 13 10.57 8.88 32.38
C ILE A 13 9.12 8.42 32.19
N LEU A 14 8.74 7.28 32.73
CA LEU A 14 7.38 6.76 32.64
C LEU A 14 6.38 7.66 33.34
N ALA A 15 6.72 8.19 34.53
CA ALA A 15 5.90 9.13 35.28
C ALA A 15 5.71 10.46 34.52
N GLN A 16 6.74 10.92 33.82
CA GLN A 16 6.68 12.14 33.01
C GLN A 16 5.82 11.93 31.76
N LEU A 17 5.97 10.82 31.06
CA LEU A 17 5.14 10.45 29.91
C LEU A 17 3.67 10.25 30.27
N LEU A 18 3.38 9.74 31.47
CA LEU A 18 2.02 9.57 32.00
C LEU A 18 1.42 10.88 32.53
N LYS A 19 2.24 11.80 33.06
CA LYS A 19 1.83 13.09 33.60
C LYS A 19 1.49 14.11 32.50
N GLU A 20 2.18 14.03 31.37
CA GLU A 20 1.99 14.90 30.20
C GLU A 20 0.87 14.44 29.28
N GLY A 21 0.07 13.45 29.71
CA GLY A 21 -1.12 12.98 29.01
C GLY A 21 -0.90 12.86 27.53
N ILE A 22 -0.11 11.84 27.12
CA ILE A 22 0.07 11.48 25.70
C ILE A 22 0.92 12.52 24.95
N TYR A 23 2.08 12.09 24.55
CA TYR A 23 2.91 12.79 23.57
C TYR A 23 2.02 13.26 22.40
N GLN A 24 1.58 14.51 22.45
CA GLN A 24 0.94 15.14 21.31
C GLN A 24 2.06 15.42 20.32
N MET A 25 2.01 14.79 19.17
CA MET A 25 2.87 15.18 18.07
C MET A 25 2.82 16.69 17.91
N PRO A 26 3.95 17.37 17.72
CA PRO A 26 3.96 18.79 17.42
C PRO A 26 3.02 19.01 16.22
N VAL A 27 1.92 19.67 16.47
CA VAL A 27 1.05 20.16 15.39
C VAL A 27 1.84 21.33 14.81
N ASP A 28 2.22 21.25 13.54
CA ASP A 28 2.72 22.42 12.85
C ASP A 28 1.60 23.45 12.87
N LYS A 29 1.78 24.49 13.70
CA LYS A 29 0.81 25.58 13.87
C LYS A 29 0.46 26.29 12.55
N LYS A 30 1.29 26.14 11.51
CA LYS A 30 1.03 26.68 10.17
C LYS A 30 0.11 25.82 9.32
N MET A 31 -0.01 24.51 9.61
CA MET A 31 -0.74 23.61 8.73
C MET A 31 -2.09 23.14 9.27
N ASN A 32 -2.40 23.30 10.53
CA ASN A 32 -3.63 22.79 11.17
C ASN A 32 -3.97 21.34 10.78
N LYS A 33 -2.97 20.54 10.41
CA LYS A 33 -3.08 19.16 9.99
C LYS A 33 -2.16 18.29 10.85
N PRO A 34 -2.61 17.11 11.26
CA PRO A 34 -1.71 16.16 11.90
C PRO A 34 -0.53 15.87 10.96
N TYR A 35 0.66 15.81 11.52
CA TYR A 35 1.90 15.46 10.83
C TYR A 35 1.64 14.30 9.87
N CYS A 36 1.95 14.46 8.60
CA CYS A 36 1.71 13.45 7.59
C CYS A 36 2.68 12.29 7.77
N VAL A 37 2.32 11.37 8.64
CA VAL A 37 3.05 10.10 8.80
C VAL A 37 3.03 9.39 7.45
N ASN A 38 4.21 9.03 6.94
CA ASN A 38 4.33 8.29 5.68
C ASN A 38 3.66 6.92 5.85
N PRO A 39 2.52 6.66 5.18
CA PRO A 39 1.71 5.47 5.43
C PRO A 39 2.41 4.16 5.02
N GLU A 40 3.36 4.21 4.09
CA GLU A 40 4.13 3.05 3.63
C GLU A 40 5.08 2.58 4.72
N LYS A 41 5.80 3.55 5.31
CA LYS A 41 6.67 3.29 6.45
C LYS A 41 5.86 2.69 7.62
N VAL A 42 4.64 3.21 7.86
CA VAL A 42 3.73 2.67 8.89
C VAL A 42 3.39 1.21 8.63
N LEU A 43 3.07 0.83 7.39
CA LEU A 43 2.72 -0.56 7.07
C LEU A 43 3.90 -1.52 7.25
N ILE A 44 5.10 -1.10 6.87
CA ILE A 44 6.32 -1.90 7.05
C ILE A 44 6.55 -2.17 8.54
N VAL A 45 6.49 -1.11 9.37
CA VAL A 45 6.68 -1.24 10.81
C VAL A 45 5.55 -2.04 11.44
N LYS A 46 4.29 -1.83 11.01
CA LYS A 46 3.14 -2.60 11.50
C LYS A 46 3.28 -4.09 11.21
N LYS A 47 3.63 -4.49 9.99
CA LYS A 47 3.86 -5.90 9.65
C LYS A 47 4.89 -6.55 10.56
N PHE A 48 5.95 -5.82 10.88
CA PHE A 48 6.97 -6.30 11.80
C PHE A 48 6.43 -6.41 13.23
N LEU A 49 5.66 -5.43 13.70
CA LEU A 49 5.03 -5.45 15.02
C LEU A 49 4.05 -6.63 15.14
N ASP A 50 3.13 -6.80 14.19
CA ASP A 50 2.13 -7.88 14.20
C ASP A 50 2.77 -9.26 14.21
N LYS A 51 3.88 -9.43 13.49
CA LYS A 51 4.59 -10.71 13.41
C LYS A 51 5.40 -11.03 14.66
N SER A 52 5.98 -10.01 15.29
CA SER A 52 7.07 -10.19 16.24
C SER A 52 6.69 -9.84 17.68
N PHE A 53 5.58 -9.14 17.88
CA PHE A 53 5.21 -8.60 19.20
C PHE A 53 3.75 -8.80 19.54
N SER A 54 3.48 -8.86 20.85
CA SER A 54 2.13 -8.76 21.43
C SER A 54 2.11 -7.67 22.48
N ALA A 55 0.99 -6.94 22.58
CA ALA A 55 0.78 -5.91 23.58
C ALA A 55 -0.11 -6.45 24.71
N HIS A 56 0.26 -6.20 25.94
CA HIS A 56 -0.42 -6.66 27.13
C HIS A 56 -0.74 -5.50 28.07
N ASP A 57 -1.91 -5.54 28.72
CA ASP A 57 -2.24 -4.65 29.82
C ASP A 57 -1.63 -5.18 31.11
N TYR A 58 -0.94 -4.33 31.84
CA TYR A 58 -0.35 -4.64 33.12
C TYR A 58 -0.80 -3.60 34.15
N GLU A 59 -1.24 -4.07 35.33
CA GLU A 59 -1.58 -3.20 36.47
C GLU A 59 -0.40 -3.10 37.43
N LYS A 60 0.02 -1.89 37.72
CA LYS A 60 1.05 -1.57 38.69
C LYS A 60 0.51 -0.57 39.71
N ILE A 61 0.94 -0.69 40.96
CA ILE A 61 0.67 0.35 41.95
C ILE A 61 1.68 1.51 41.68
N GLY A 62 1.16 2.67 41.38
CA GLY A 62 1.95 3.88 41.16
C GLY A 62 2.57 4.39 42.45
N SER A 63 3.48 5.35 42.34
CA SER A 63 4.14 5.98 43.48
C SER A 63 3.17 6.73 44.42
N ASN A 64 1.95 7.02 43.94
CA ASN A 64 0.86 7.60 44.73
C ASN A 64 -0.06 6.56 45.38
N GLY A 65 0.32 5.28 45.37
CA GLY A 65 -0.47 4.18 45.95
C GLY A 65 -1.70 3.75 45.14
N LEU A 66 -1.97 4.38 43.98
CA LEU A 66 -3.14 4.04 43.12
C LEU A 66 -2.76 3.06 42.01
N PRO A 67 -3.69 2.17 41.62
CA PRO A 67 -3.46 1.28 40.47
C PRO A 67 -3.31 2.08 39.17
N CYS A 68 -2.26 1.76 38.44
CA CYS A 68 -1.93 2.36 37.13
C CYS A 68 -1.86 1.25 36.07
N LYS A 69 -2.59 1.41 34.97
CA LYS A 69 -2.52 0.52 33.82
C LYS A 69 -1.42 0.96 32.87
N ILE A 70 -0.49 0.07 32.58
CA ILE A 70 0.59 0.29 31.62
C ILE A 70 0.54 -0.75 30.52
N LYS A 71 1.07 -0.42 29.33
CA LYS A 71 1.28 -1.38 28.24
C LYS A 71 2.67 -1.97 28.35
N VAL A 72 2.73 -3.30 28.30
CA VAL A 72 3.96 -4.07 28.23
C VAL A 72 3.92 -4.87 26.94
N PHE A 73 5.05 -4.97 26.27
CA PHE A 73 5.17 -5.66 24.99
C PHE A 73 6.00 -6.92 25.17
N SER A 74 5.54 -8.03 24.63
CA SER A 74 6.35 -9.24 24.54
C SER A 74 6.86 -9.44 23.11
N MET A 75 8.15 -9.77 23.00
CA MET A 75 8.69 -10.35 21.77
C MET A 75 8.29 -11.82 21.72
N ASN A 76 7.72 -12.26 20.61
CA ASN A 76 7.20 -13.63 20.46
C ASN A 76 8.22 -14.52 19.74
N ALA A 77 8.34 -15.76 20.20
CA ALA A 77 8.99 -16.84 19.45
C ALA A 77 8.13 -17.27 18.26
N SER A 78 8.68 -18.10 17.38
CA SER A 78 7.96 -18.65 16.22
C SER A 78 6.74 -19.51 16.60
N ASN A 79 6.70 -20.04 17.83
CA ASN A 79 5.55 -20.77 18.38
C ASN A 79 4.52 -19.85 19.09
N GLY A 80 4.70 -18.51 19.04
CA GLY A 80 3.83 -17.53 19.70
C GLY A 80 4.11 -17.30 21.19
N GLU A 81 5.06 -18.02 21.79
CA GLU A 81 5.42 -17.85 23.21
C GLU A 81 6.23 -16.58 23.44
N PRO A 82 6.01 -15.86 24.57
CA PRO A 82 6.75 -14.66 24.87
C PRO A 82 8.20 -14.99 25.27
N LEU A 83 9.17 -14.52 24.46
CA LEU A 83 10.60 -14.67 24.75
C LEU A 83 11.12 -13.60 25.71
N LYS A 84 10.64 -12.37 25.55
CA LYS A 84 11.13 -11.21 26.33
C LYS A 84 10.02 -10.17 26.43
N TYR A 85 9.87 -9.62 27.63
CA TYR A 85 9.00 -8.47 27.87
C TYR A 85 9.79 -7.17 27.83
N MET A 86 9.17 -6.11 27.32
CA MET A 86 9.76 -4.77 27.25
C MET A 86 8.69 -3.69 27.39
N TYR A 87 9.14 -2.49 27.76
CA TYR A 87 8.30 -1.30 27.79
C TYR A 87 8.28 -0.59 26.45
N GLN A 88 7.44 0.42 26.32
CA GLN A 88 7.25 1.14 25.07
C GLN A 88 8.53 1.82 24.58
N ASP A 89 9.31 2.42 25.46
CA ASP A 89 10.61 3.04 25.16
C ASP A 89 11.60 2.02 24.57
N GLN A 90 11.72 0.86 25.20
CA GLN A 90 12.58 -0.22 24.73
C GLN A 90 12.13 -0.78 23.38
N LEU A 91 10.79 -0.90 23.15
CA LEU A 91 10.26 -1.26 21.85
C LEU A 91 10.55 -0.17 20.81
N GLN A 92 10.41 1.11 21.20
CA GLN A 92 10.69 2.24 20.33
C GLN A 92 12.16 2.25 19.91
N ASP A 93 13.10 2.09 20.85
CA ASP A 93 14.53 2.03 20.56
C ASP A 93 14.87 0.89 19.61
N LEU A 94 14.28 -0.29 19.81
CA LEU A 94 14.45 -1.43 18.94
C LEU A 94 13.94 -1.14 17.50
N LEU A 95 12.80 -0.47 17.36
CA LEU A 95 12.27 -0.08 16.05
C LEU A 95 13.13 1.00 15.40
N ILE A 96 13.62 1.98 16.18
CA ILE A 96 14.52 3.03 15.69
C ILE A 96 15.78 2.42 15.10
N ASP A 97 16.39 1.47 15.79
CA ASP A 97 17.58 0.78 15.34
C ASP A 97 17.31 -0.07 14.09
N ARG A 98 16.27 -0.91 14.14
CA ARG A 98 15.93 -1.80 13.04
C ARG A 98 15.58 -1.07 11.76
N PHE A 99 14.91 0.06 11.84
CA PHE A 99 14.44 0.83 10.70
C PHE A 99 15.19 2.15 10.50
N GLN A 100 16.43 2.23 10.99
CA GLN A 100 17.26 3.44 10.93
C GLN A 100 17.40 4.01 9.51
N ASN A 101 17.46 3.16 8.49
CA ASN A 101 17.64 3.57 7.10
C ASN A 101 16.35 4.07 6.42
N MET A 102 15.21 4.01 7.11
CA MET A 102 13.94 4.52 6.56
C MET A 102 13.79 6.04 6.66
N PHE A 103 14.65 6.70 7.43
CA PHE A 103 14.59 8.13 7.73
C PHE A 103 15.99 8.74 7.70
N SER A 104 16.11 9.89 7.07
CA SER A 104 17.33 10.69 7.10
C SER A 104 17.45 11.51 8.38
N ASP A 105 16.32 11.93 8.95
CA ASP A 105 16.26 12.73 10.16
C ASP A 105 15.96 11.88 11.40
N LYS A 106 16.75 12.09 12.46
CA LYS A 106 16.65 11.34 13.71
C LYS A 106 15.35 11.66 14.47
N ILE A 107 14.98 12.93 14.54
CA ILE A 107 13.80 13.39 15.29
C ILE A 107 12.53 12.90 14.59
N GLU A 108 12.48 13.00 13.27
CA GLU A 108 11.37 12.45 12.47
C GLU A 108 11.18 10.95 12.75
N ARG A 109 12.27 10.20 12.78
CA ARG A 109 12.26 8.75 13.08
C ARG A 109 11.73 8.45 14.48
N GLU A 110 12.22 9.14 15.49
CA GLU A 110 11.79 8.94 16.88
C GLU A 110 10.29 9.24 17.06
N LEU A 111 9.82 10.36 16.53
CA LEU A 111 8.41 10.76 16.56
C LEU A 111 7.53 9.77 15.80
N PHE A 112 7.99 9.31 14.63
CA PHE A 112 7.30 8.32 13.83
C PHE A 112 7.12 7.00 14.58
N MET A 113 8.18 6.45 15.18
CA MET A 113 8.11 5.17 15.88
C MET A 113 7.22 5.26 17.13
N ALA A 114 7.29 6.34 17.88
CA ALA A 114 6.41 6.56 19.02
C ALA A 114 4.93 6.57 18.61
N GLN A 115 4.60 7.27 17.52
CA GLN A 115 3.23 7.34 17.02
C GLN A 115 2.74 6.00 16.47
N VAL A 116 3.58 5.28 15.73
CA VAL A 116 3.21 3.96 15.18
C VAL A 116 2.92 2.96 16.30
N ILE A 117 3.75 2.90 17.33
CA ILE A 117 3.50 2.02 18.50
C ILE A 117 2.16 2.38 19.16
N LYS A 118 1.92 3.67 19.40
CA LYS A 118 0.68 4.16 20.00
C LYS A 118 -0.56 3.75 19.18
N ASP A 119 -0.52 3.98 17.89
CA ASP A 119 -1.63 3.67 16.99
C ASP A 119 -1.81 2.16 16.80
N TRP A 120 -0.73 1.40 16.83
CA TRP A 120 -0.78 -0.06 16.80
C TRP A 120 -1.46 -0.63 18.05
N VAL A 121 -1.06 -0.19 19.24
CA VAL A 121 -1.67 -0.58 20.51
C VAL A 121 -3.15 -0.22 20.57
N ALA A 122 -3.52 0.94 20.05
CA ALA A 122 -4.91 1.40 20.00
C ALA A 122 -5.75 0.74 18.91
N GLY A 123 -5.19 -0.17 18.10
CA GLY A 123 -5.85 -0.74 16.93
C GLY A 123 -6.19 0.30 15.85
N LYS A 124 -5.54 1.48 15.91
CA LYS A 124 -5.81 2.61 15.04
C LYS A 124 -4.94 2.63 13.78
N ILE A 125 -3.89 1.80 13.74
CA ILE A 125 -3.13 1.67 12.49
C ILE A 125 -4.04 1.09 11.45
N GLY A 126 -4.55 1.94 10.64
CA GLY A 126 -5.51 1.50 9.68
C GLY A 126 -6.43 2.57 9.16
N ILE A 127 -6.47 3.71 9.79
CA ILE A 127 -7.35 4.80 9.41
C ILE A 127 -6.52 5.95 8.84
N PHE A 128 -6.16 5.85 7.56
CA PHE A 128 -5.58 6.95 6.82
C PHE A 128 -6.60 7.44 5.79
N GLY A 129 -7.12 8.64 6.00
CA GLY A 129 -8.02 9.27 5.03
C GLY A 129 -9.37 8.56 4.82
N GLY A 130 -9.92 7.91 5.87
CA GLY A 130 -11.20 7.22 5.82
C GLY A 130 -11.15 5.78 5.28
N LEU A 131 -9.97 5.25 5.02
CA LEU A 131 -9.76 3.85 4.63
C LEU A 131 -9.16 3.08 5.82
N SER A 132 -9.89 2.09 6.33
CA SER A 132 -9.40 1.16 7.34
C SER A 132 -8.25 0.30 6.78
N THR A 133 -7.08 0.22 7.44
CA THR A 133 -6.00 -0.68 7.02
C THR A 133 -6.39 -2.14 7.19
N ASN A 134 -7.31 -2.48 8.12
CA ASN A 134 -7.84 -3.84 8.18
C ASN A 134 -8.53 -4.21 6.87
N ARG A 135 -9.18 -3.26 6.21
CA ARG A 135 -9.74 -3.45 4.87
C ARG A 135 -8.67 -3.40 3.77
N LEU A 136 -7.55 -2.72 4.01
CA LEU A 136 -6.41 -2.62 3.09
C LEU A 136 -5.48 -3.85 3.14
N LEU A 137 -5.51 -4.60 4.26
CA LEU A 137 -4.68 -5.81 4.47
C LEU A 137 -5.53 -7.09 4.47
N ALA A 138 -6.88 -6.98 4.56
CA ALA A 138 -7.76 -8.10 4.88
C ALA A 138 -8.05 -9.03 3.69
N GLU A 139 -7.90 -8.56 2.47
CA GLU A 139 -8.16 -9.39 1.29
C GLU A 139 -7.03 -9.20 0.29
N ASN A 140 -6.09 -10.12 0.28
CA ASN A 140 -4.93 -10.10 -0.59
C ASN A 140 -4.70 -11.50 -1.14
N MET A 141 -5.17 -11.71 -2.36
CA MET A 141 -5.03 -13.00 -3.04
C MET A 141 -3.59 -13.22 -3.48
N THR A 142 -3.12 -14.44 -3.32
CA THR A 142 -1.83 -14.89 -3.86
C THR A 142 -1.87 -15.02 -5.38
N SER A 143 -0.71 -15.17 -5.99
CA SER A 143 -0.61 -15.39 -7.44
C SER A 143 -1.39 -16.63 -7.88
N GLU A 144 -1.32 -17.73 -7.12
CA GLU A 144 -2.03 -18.98 -7.39
C GLU A 144 -3.54 -18.83 -7.29
N GLU A 145 -4.04 -18.11 -6.28
CA GLU A 145 -5.47 -17.83 -6.14
C GLU A 145 -6.01 -16.96 -7.28
N ILE A 146 -5.18 -16.02 -7.78
CA ILE A 146 -5.51 -15.19 -8.95
C ILE A 146 -5.57 -16.06 -10.20
N ASP A 147 -4.56 -16.92 -10.43
CA ASP A 147 -4.56 -17.87 -11.54
C ASP A 147 -5.81 -18.74 -11.53
N ASP A 148 -6.23 -19.20 -10.36
CA ASP A 148 -7.42 -20.03 -10.21
C ASP A 148 -8.70 -19.29 -10.59
N LYS A 149 -8.86 -18.04 -10.13
CA LYS A 149 -10.00 -17.17 -10.52
C LYS A 149 -10.03 -16.85 -12.01
N CYS A 150 -8.90 -16.91 -12.69
CA CYS A 150 -8.80 -16.64 -14.12
C CYS A 150 -9.22 -17.80 -15.02
N LYS A 151 -9.33 -19.03 -14.49
CA LYS A 151 -9.72 -20.22 -15.27
C LYS A 151 -11.11 -20.14 -15.88
N THR A 152 -12.00 -19.37 -15.30
CA THR A 152 -13.40 -19.23 -15.72
C THR A 152 -13.68 -18.00 -16.57
N VAL A 153 -12.65 -17.23 -16.95
CA VAL A 153 -12.80 -16.02 -17.77
C VAL A 153 -13.28 -16.38 -19.16
N ASN A 154 -14.32 -15.70 -19.64
CA ASN A 154 -14.75 -15.81 -21.02
C ASN A 154 -13.78 -15.05 -21.93
N LEU A 155 -12.98 -15.78 -22.69
CA LEU A 155 -11.94 -15.22 -23.58
C LEU A 155 -12.49 -14.72 -24.93
N THR A 156 -13.76 -15.01 -25.25
CA THR A 156 -14.39 -14.68 -26.53
C THR A 156 -15.79 -14.07 -26.32
N PRO A 157 -15.92 -13.02 -25.47
CA PRO A 157 -17.21 -12.37 -25.31
C PRO A 157 -17.63 -11.69 -26.61
N SER A 158 -18.92 -11.70 -26.91
CA SER A 158 -19.46 -10.94 -28.04
C SER A 158 -19.32 -9.42 -27.79
N ASP A 159 -19.39 -8.61 -28.83
CA ASP A 159 -19.30 -7.17 -28.70
C ASP A 159 -20.41 -6.60 -27.81
N ALA A 160 -21.64 -7.11 -27.93
CA ALA A 160 -22.73 -6.76 -27.03
C ALA A 160 -22.47 -7.12 -25.58
N GLN A 161 -21.77 -8.23 -25.29
CA GLN A 161 -21.37 -8.61 -23.93
C GLN A 161 -20.27 -7.71 -23.39
N LYS A 162 -19.30 -7.30 -24.23
CA LYS A 162 -18.26 -6.35 -23.86
C LYS A 162 -18.86 -4.99 -23.52
N GLU A 163 -19.73 -4.47 -24.37
CA GLU A 163 -20.42 -3.19 -24.17
C GLU A 163 -21.27 -3.19 -22.88
N ALA A 164 -22.00 -4.27 -22.65
CA ALA A 164 -22.80 -4.44 -21.43
C ALA A 164 -22.01 -4.82 -20.17
N GLY A 165 -20.73 -5.19 -20.30
CA GLY A 165 -19.91 -5.68 -19.19
C GLY A 165 -20.44 -6.96 -18.51
N ASN A 166 -21.24 -7.78 -19.23
CA ASN A 166 -21.97 -8.92 -18.67
C ASN A 166 -21.39 -10.29 -19.10
N TYR A 167 -20.09 -10.44 -19.10
CA TYR A 167 -19.40 -11.70 -19.35
C TYR A 167 -18.55 -12.13 -18.16
N ALA A 168 -18.17 -13.41 -18.12
CA ALA A 168 -17.38 -13.94 -17.02
C ALA A 168 -15.97 -13.36 -17.04
N MET A 169 -15.60 -12.68 -15.96
CA MET A 169 -14.28 -12.09 -15.68
C MET A 169 -13.69 -12.71 -14.42
N GLY A 170 -12.38 -12.68 -14.28
CA GLY A 170 -11.70 -13.05 -13.04
C GLY A 170 -11.84 -11.93 -12.00
N HIS A 171 -12.65 -12.14 -10.97
CA HIS A 171 -12.77 -11.16 -9.88
C HIS A 171 -11.82 -11.48 -8.75
N VAL A 172 -10.87 -10.60 -8.53
CA VAL A 172 -9.79 -10.76 -7.53
C VAL A 172 -9.66 -9.52 -6.65
N ILE A 173 -9.01 -9.69 -5.51
CA ILE A 173 -8.67 -8.61 -4.60
C ILE A 173 -7.17 -8.65 -4.35
N VAL A 174 -6.48 -7.58 -4.72
CA VAL A 174 -5.04 -7.45 -4.53
C VAL A 174 -4.78 -6.19 -3.70
N GLN A 175 -4.08 -6.36 -2.59
CA GLN A 175 -3.82 -5.26 -1.64
C GLN A 175 -5.09 -4.50 -1.23
N GLY A 176 -6.23 -5.21 -1.08
CA GLY A 176 -7.54 -4.63 -0.78
C GLY A 176 -8.17 -3.85 -1.93
N MET A 177 -7.63 -3.95 -3.13
CA MET A 177 -8.18 -3.31 -4.34
C MET A 177 -8.91 -4.36 -5.19
N PRO A 178 -10.23 -4.23 -5.41
CA PRO A 178 -10.96 -5.14 -6.27
C PRO A 178 -10.63 -4.88 -7.75
N ILE A 179 -10.27 -5.96 -8.45
CA ILE A 179 -9.87 -5.95 -9.86
C ILE A 179 -10.76 -6.94 -10.62
N SER A 180 -11.14 -6.58 -11.85
CA SER A 180 -11.70 -7.50 -12.83
C SER A 180 -10.66 -7.81 -13.89
N ILE A 181 -10.33 -9.10 -14.05
CA ILE A 181 -9.39 -9.58 -15.06
C ILE A 181 -10.17 -10.02 -16.29
N GLU A 182 -9.84 -9.43 -17.42
CA GLU A 182 -10.47 -9.70 -18.73
C GLU A 182 -9.59 -10.58 -19.60
N ASN A 183 -8.28 -10.37 -19.52
CA ASN A 183 -7.28 -11.09 -20.29
C ASN A 183 -6.29 -11.78 -19.36
N PRO A 184 -6.53 -13.04 -18.99
CA PRO A 184 -5.59 -13.84 -18.20
C PRO A 184 -4.23 -13.97 -18.87
N LYS A 185 -3.19 -14.14 -18.06
CA LYS A 185 -1.86 -14.54 -18.53
C LYS A 185 -1.98 -15.77 -19.45
N GLY A 186 -1.30 -15.73 -20.61
CA GLY A 186 -1.35 -16.78 -21.63
C GLY A 186 -2.50 -16.65 -22.62
N SER A 187 -3.52 -15.82 -22.36
CA SER A 187 -4.62 -15.59 -23.30
C SER A 187 -4.23 -14.68 -24.47
N LYS A 188 -5.04 -14.68 -25.52
CA LYS A 188 -4.91 -13.76 -26.65
C LYS A 188 -5.70 -12.49 -26.37
N ARG A 189 -5.04 -11.33 -26.40
CA ARG A 189 -5.69 -10.02 -26.44
C ARG A 189 -5.72 -9.53 -27.87
N PHE A 190 -6.90 -9.46 -28.45
CA PHE A 190 -7.11 -8.98 -29.82
C PHE A 190 -7.12 -7.45 -29.85
N TRP A 191 -6.64 -6.89 -30.94
CA TRP A 191 -6.68 -5.47 -31.21
C TRP A 191 -7.04 -5.20 -32.67
N LYS A 192 -7.65 -4.05 -32.92
CA LYS A 192 -7.96 -3.53 -34.26
C LYS A 192 -7.51 -2.07 -34.30
N ASP A 193 -6.78 -1.71 -35.34
CA ASP A 193 -6.35 -0.33 -35.53
C ASP A 193 -7.39 0.46 -36.38
N GLU A 194 -7.21 1.79 -36.45
CA GLU A 194 -8.08 2.69 -37.20
C GLU A 194 -8.12 2.40 -38.73
N LYS A 195 -7.11 1.71 -39.23
CA LYS A 195 -7.03 1.27 -40.64
C LYS A 195 -7.71 -0.06 -40.87
N GLY A 196 -8.29 -0.68 -39.85
CA GLY A 196 -8.95 -1.98 -39.93
C GLY A 196 -7.98 -3.16 -39.82
N ASN A 197 -6.67 -2.95 -39.60
CA ASN A 197 -5.75 -4.07 -39.35
C ASN A 197 -6.07 -4.69 -38.00
N GLU A 198 -6.08 -6.00 -37.95
CA GLU A 198 -6.37 -6.79 -36.76
C GLU A 198 -5.18 -7.67 -36.39
N GLY A 199 -4.99 -7.90 -35.12
CA GLY A 199 -3.95 -8.76 -34.61
C GLY A 199 -4.23 -9.18 -33.18
N HIS A 200 -3.29 -9.90 -32.60
CA HIS A 200 -3.35 -10.25 -31.19
C HIS A 200 -1.95 -10.29 -30.58
N VAL A 201 -1.90 -10.13 -29.28
CA VAL A 201 -0.72 -10.39 -28.46
C VAL A 201 -1.06 -11.47 -27.43
N ILE A 202 -0.06 -12.30 -27.11
CA ILE A 202 -0.18 -13.27 -26.02
C ILE A 202 0.18 -12.56 -24.72
N MET A 203 -0.77 -12.45 -23.80
CA MET A 203 -0.59 -11.76 -22.55
C MET A 203 0.47 -12.46 -21.68
N LYS A 204 1.46 -11.70 -21.24
CA LYS A 204 2.51 -12.20 -20.34
C LYS A 204 2.13 -12.05 -18.88
N ASN A 205 1.17 -11.20 -18.60
CA ASN A 205 0.61 -10.92 -17.28
C ASN A 205 -0.91 -10.92 -17.35
N HIS A 206 -1.59 -11.16 -16.22
CA HIS A 206 -3.03 -10.90 -16.15
C HIS A 206 -3.28 -9.42 -16.39
N TYR A 207 -4.29 -9.11 -17.16
CA TYR A 207 -4.71 -7.75 -17.51
C TYR A 207 -6.19 -7.56 -17.26
N GLY A 208 -6.52 -6.42 -16.71
CA GLY A 208 -7.88 -6.02 -16.40
C GLY A 208 -7.91 -4.60 -15.83
N TYR A 209 -8.88 -4.29 -14.99
CA TYR A 209 -9.09 -2.95 -14.47
C TYR A 209 -9.52 -2.95 -13.00
N PHE A 210 -9.24 -1.85 -12.30
CA PHE A 210 -9.70 -1.63 -10.92
C PHE A 210 -11.18 -1.27 -10.91
N LYS A 211 -11.98 -2.06 -10.18
CA LYS A 211 -13.43 -1.81 -10.04
C LYS A 211 -13.71 -0.49 -9.31
N LYS A 212 -14.78 0.19 -9.73
CA LYS A 212 -15.25 1.46 -9.12
C LYS A 212 -14.21 2.59 -9.17
N THR A 213 -13.42 2.63 -10.22
CA THR A 213 -12.48 3.71 -10.50
C THR A 213 -12.87 4.43 -11.78
N SER A 214 -12.32 5.63 -11.96
CA SER A 214 -12.28 6.34 -13.23
C SER A 214 -10.84 6.58 -13.58
N GLY A 215 -10.45 6.33 -14.81
CA GLY A 215 -9.11 6.60 -15.30
C GLY A 215 -8.84 8.09 -15.48
N ASN A 216 -7.65 8.40 -15.96
CA ASN A 216 -7.22 9.74 -16.35
C ASN A 216 -7.11 9.86 -17.90
N GLY A 217 -7.59 8.87 -18.61
CA GLY A 217 -7.72 8.87 -20.08
C GLY A 217 -8.87 9.74 -20.59
N LYS A 218 -9.01 9.78 -21.90
CA LYS A 218 -10.01 10.58 -22.60
C LYS A 218 -11.43 10.04 -22.43
N ASP A 219 -11.57 8.72 -22.42
CA ASP A 219 -12.82 7.98 -22.34
C ASP A 219 -13.43 7.93 -20.94
N GLY A 220 -12.61 8.16 -19.90
CA GLY A 220 -13.02 8.08 -18.49
C GLY A 220 -13.21 6.65 -18.00
N ASP A 221 -12.76 5.65 -18.75
CA ASP A 221 -12.81 4.24 -18.40
C ASP A 221 -12.10 3.96 -17.07
N ALA A 222 -12.34 2.78 -16.51
CA ALA A 222 -11.68 2.36 -15.28
C ALA A 222 -10.17 2.26 -15.47
N VAL A 223 -9.42 2.42 -14.38
CA VAL A 223 -7.95 2.36 -14.42
C VAL A 223 -7.48 0.94 -14.69
N ASP A 224 -6.76 0.74 -15.78
CA ASP A 224 -6.22 -0.55 -16.20
C ASP A 224 -5.03 -1.01 -15.38
N VAL A 225 -4.88 -2.33 -15.24
CA VAL A 225 -3.81 -2.94 -14.45
C VAL A 225 -3.27 -4.22 -15.08
N PHE A 226 -1.96 -4.35 -15.07
CA PHE A 226 -1.23 -5.60 -15.26
C PHE A 226 -0.80 -6.14 -13.90
N ILE A 227 -1.09 -7.42 -13.62
CA ILE A 227 -0.72 -8.07 -12.36
C ILE A 227 0.57 -8.89 -12.60
N GLY A 228 1.59 -8.55 -11.85
CA GLY A 228 2.89 -9.21 -11.83
C GLY A 228 2.91 -10.49 -10.98
N PRO A 229 4.11 -11.09 -10.84
CA PRO A 229 4.24 -12.39 -10.18
C PRO A 229 4.14 -12.37 -8.65
N ASN A 230 4.23 -11.19 -8.01
CA ASN A 230 4.21 -11.06 -6.54
C ASN A 230 3.19 -10.02 -6.08
N PRO A 231 1.90 -10.15 -6.42
CA PRO A 231 0.90 -9.14 -6.14
C PRO A 231 0.63 -8.98 -4.63
N GLU A 232 0.72 -10.05 -3.86
CA GLU A 232 0.51 -10.07 -2.41
C GLU A 232 1.61 -9.35 -1.63
N GLU A 233 2.81 -9.26 -2.19
CA GLU A 233 3.97 -8.60 -1.58
C GLU A 233 4.15 -7.14 -2.03
N ALA A 234 3.27 -6.65 -2.90
CA ALA A 234 3.42 -5.33 -3.51
C ALA A 234 3.35 -4.21 -2.47
N VAL A 235 4.47 -3.57 -2.20
CA VAL A 235 4.58 -2.33 -1.39
C VAL A 235 4.74 -1.10 -2.28
N THR A 236 5.28 -1.29 -3.47
CA THR A 236 5.43 -0.28 -4.53
C THR A 236 4.55 -0.64 -5.72
N VAL A 237 3.94 0.36 -6.31
CA VAL A 237 3.16 0.25 -7.55
C VAL A 237 3.84 1.12 -8.59
N TYR A 238 4.00 0.59 -9.78
CA TYR A 238 4.53 1.33 -10.92
C TYR A 238 3.38 1.72 -11.83
N VAL A 239 3.39 2.95 -12.32
CA VAL A 239 2.37 3.46 -13.23
C VAL A 239 3.06 3.93 -14.50
N VAL A 240 2.65 3.37 -15.62
CA VAL A 240 3.11 3.75 -16.94
C VAL A 240 2.15 4.77 -17.52
N ASP A 241 2.66 5.93 -17.88
CA ASP A 241 1.92 6.90 -18.68
C ASP A 241 2.10 6.56 -20.16
N GLN A 242 0.99 6.51 -20.89
CA GLN A 242 0.97 6.24 -22.32
C GLN A 242 0.72 7.51 -23.13
N ASN A 243 1.31 7.53 -24.31
CA ASN A 243 0.97 8.49 -25.36
C ASN A 243 0.12 7.79 -26.44
N ASN A 244 -0.75 8.57 -27.05
CA ASN A 244 -1.44 8.20 -28.29
C ASN A 244 -0.48 8.29 -29.49
N LYS A 245 -0.99 8.02 -30.69
CA LYS A 245 -0.20 8.08 -31.94
C LYS A 245 0.29 9.48 -32.29
N SER A 246 -0.36 10.54 -31.80
CA SER A 246 0.07 11.93 -32.02
C SER A 246 1.18 12.36 -31.03
N GLY A 247 1.56 11.50 -30.07
CA GLY A 247 2.57 11.80 -29.06
C GLY A 247 2.03 12.54 -27.84
N GLU A 248 0.73 12.76 -27.76
CA GLU A 248 0.07 13.36 -26.61
C GLU A 248 -0.23 12.32 -25.54
N PHE A 249 -0.36 12.76 -24.28
CA PHE A 249 -0.78 11.88 -23.21
C PHE A 249 -2.16 11.27 -23.50
N ASP A 250 -2.24 9.97 -23.35
CA ASP A 250 -3.45 9.18 -23.57
C ASP A 250 -4.08 8.75 -22.24
N GLU A 251 -3.43 7.83 -21.54
CA GLU A 251 -3.90 7.25 -20.28
C GLU A 251 -2.74 6.71 -19.43
N SER A 252 -3.03 6.33 -18.20
CA SER A 252 -2.07 5.64 -17.33
C SER A 252 -2.46 4.18 -17.12
N LYS A 253 -1.49 3.27 -17.25
CA LYS A 253 -1.61 1.83 -16.99
C LYS A 253 -0.83 1.45 -15.73
N VAL A 254 -1.40 0.61 -14.88
CA VAL A 254 -0.81 0.23 -13.60
C VAL A 254 -0.08 -1.10 -13.73
N MET A 255 1.11 -1.17 -13.14
CA MET A 255 1.93 -2.37 -13.01
C MET A 255 2.00 -2.75 -11.54
N LEU A 256 1.22 -3.74 -11.10
CA LEU A 256 1.07 -4.14 -9.70
C LEU A 256 1.73 -5.50 -9.46
N GLY A 257 2.55 -5.62 -8.41
CA GLY A 257 3.21 -6.89 -8.05
C GLY A 257 4.53 -7.17 -8.78
N PHE A 258 5.22 -6.12 -9.22
CA PHE A 258 6.57 -6.19 -9.80
C PHE A 258 7.62 -5.75 -8.78
N LYS A 259 8.81 -6.37 -8.81
CA LYS A 259 9.87 -6.12 -7.82
C LYS A 259 10.63 -4.82 -8.06
N SER A 260 10.77 -4.42 -9.31
CA SER A 260 11.50 -3.21 -9.70
C SER A 260 10.81 -2.45 -10.83
N ILE A 261 11.22 -1.20 -11.02
CA ILE A 261 10.76 -0.36 -12.13
C ILE A 261 11.18 -0.96 -13.48
N THR A 262 12.33 -1.61 -13.53
CA THR A 262 12.84 -2.29 -14.74
C THR A 262 11.96 -3.47 -15.08
N ASP A 263 11.67 -4.36 -14.11
CA ASP A 263 10.77 -5.51 -14.33
C ASP A 263 9.38 -5.06 -14.78
N ALA A 264 8.85 -4.00 -14.17
CA ALA A 264 7.54 -3.44 -14.53
C ALA A 264 7.53 -2.90 -15.96
N LYS A 265 8.58 -2.18 -16.37
CA LYS A 265 8.71 -1.65 -17.73
C LYS A 265 8.85 -2.75 -18.77
N GLU A 266 9.69 -3.73 -18.52
CA GLU A 266 9.89 -4.89 -19.43
C GLU A 266 8.59 -5.69 -19.56
N ALA A 267 7.92 -5.95 -18.44
CA ALA A 267 6.61 -6.62 -18.44
C ALA A 267 5.57 -5.82 -19.24
N TYR A 268 5.48 -4.50 -19.03
CA TYR A 268 4.57 -3.65 -19.81
C TYR A 268 4.84 -3.80 -21.31
N LEU A 269 6.08 -3.61 -21.75
CA LEU A 269 6.44 -3.68 -23.15
C LEU A 269 6.19 -5.07 -23.76
N SER A 270 6.36 -6.15 -22.99
CA SER A 270 6.13 -7.53 -23.44
C SER A 270 4.66 -7.88 -23.70
N ASN A 271 3.74 -7.06 -23.19
CA ASN A 271 2.29 -7.21 -23.41
C ASN A 271 1.75 -6.40 -24.60
N TYR A 272 2.65 -5.80 -25.38
CA TYR A 272 2.33 -5.07 -26.62
C TYR A 272 3.11 -5.63 -27.81
N SER A 273 2.73 -5.20 -29.00
CA SER A 273 3.48 -5.53 -30.22
C SER A 273 4.88 -4.91 -30.22
N LYS A 274 5.82 -5.49 -30.98
CA LYS A 274 7.19 -4.97 -31.07
C LYS A 274 7.28 -3.52 -31.54
N ASP A 275 6.31 -3.07 -32.31
CA ASP A 275 6.25 -1.72 -32.87
C ASP A 275 5.47 -0.73 -31.99
N TRP A 276 5.09 -1.14 -30.77
CA TRP A 276 4.40 -0.29 -29.84
C TRP A 276 5.24 0.92 -29.39
N LYS A 277 4.73 2.12 -29.64
CA LYS A 277 5.40 3.39 -29.34
C LYS A 277 4.68 4.23 -28.26
N GLY A 278 3.65 3.69 -27.63
CA GLY A 278 2.86 4.42 -26.66
C GLY A 278 3.51 4.55 -25.27
N PHE A 279 4.65 3.92 -25.01
CA PHE A 279 5.35 4.12 -23.74
C PHE A 279 5.88 5.55 -23.67
N ARG A 280 5.44 6.31 -22.65
CA ARG A 280 5.92 7.66 -22.36
C ARG A 280 6.90 7.67 -21.19
N ASP A 281 6.43 7.27 -20.01
CA ASP A 281 7.21 7.29 -18.77
C ASP A 281 6.69 6.22 -17.81
N ILE A 282 7.45 5.93 -16.76
CA ILE A 282 7.04 5.04 -15.68
C ILE A 282 7.43 5.63 -14.33
N THR A 283 6.47 5.73 -13.42
CA THR A 283 6.64 6.30 -12.09
C THR A 283 6.33 5.27 -11.01
N GLY A 284 7.28 5.04 -10.09
CA GLY A 284 7.10 4.19 -8.92
C GLY A 284 6.61 5.01 -7.72
N VAL A 285 5.57 4.52 -7.04
CA VAL A 285 5.09 5.09 -5.79
C VAL A 285 4.67 3.99 -4.83
N GLY A 286 4.68 4.28 -3.54
CA GLY A 286 4.13 3.35 -2.59
C GLY A 286 2.62 3.16 -2.73
N ILE A 287 2.18 1.97 -2.35
CA ILE A 287 0.80 1.48 -2.53
C ILE A 287 -0.27 2.45 -2.00
N LEU A 288 0.00 3.15 -0.90
CA LEU A 288 -1.00 4.07 -0.31
C LEU A 288 -1.10 5.40 -1.07
N THR A 289 0.02 5.93 -1.55
CA THR A 289 0.04 7.10 -2.44
C THR A 289 -0.70 6.77 -3.73
N PHE A 290 -0.47 5.57 -4.27
CA PHE A 290 -1.20 5.07 -5.42
C PHE A 290 -2.71 4.97 -5.14
N LYS A 291 -3.15 4.35 -4.03
CA LYS A 291 -4.57 4.24 -3.68
C LYS A 291 -5.25 5.60 -3.53
N ARG A 292 -4.57 6.60 -2.97
CA ARG A 292 -5.11 7.96 -2.91
C ARG A 292 -5.39 8.53 -4.30
N TRP A 293 -4.52 8.28 -5.26
CA TRP A 293 -4.76 8.67 -6.65
C TRP A 293 -5.86 7.81 -7.28
N LEU A 294 -5.79 6.49 -7.11
CA LEU A 294 -6.71 5.53 -7.72
C LEU A 294 -8.18 5.83 -7.40
N TYR A 295 -8.48 6.17 -6.15
CA TYR A 295 -9.85 6.42 -5.67
C TYR A 295 -10.27 7.89 -5.66
N ARG A 296 -9.53 8.78 -6.32
CA ARG A 296 -10.00 10.16 -6.51
C ARG A 296 -11.20 10.17 -7.44
N LYS A 297 -12.26 10.89 -7.03
CA LYS A 297 -13.51 11.01 -7.79
C LYS A 297 -13.32 11.68 -9.16
N HIS A 298 -12.39 12.65 -9.25
CA HIS A 298 -12.11 13.39 -10.48
C HIS A 298 -10.60 13.41 -10.68
N LYS A 299 -10.10 12.55 -11.57
CA LYS A 299 -8.72 12.64 -12.02
C LYS A 299 -8.63 13.65 -13.15
N GLN A 300 -7.63 14.52 -13.06
CA GLN A 300 -7.31 15.38 -14.20
C GLN A 300 -6.73 14.50 -15.32
N ARG A 301 -7.03 14.85 -16.55
CA ARG A 301 -6.45 14.24 -17.75
C ARG A 301 -4.99 14.66 -17.91
N LYS A 302 -4.13 14.10 -17.06
CA LYS A 302 -2.71 14.38 -16.98
C LYS A 302 -1.94 13.12 -16.62
N PRO A 303 -0.65 13.05 -17.00
CA PRO A 303 0.23 11.96 -16.57
C PRO A 303 0.20 11.75 -15.07
N PHE A 304 0.33 10.50 -14.66
CA PHE A 304 0.47 10.16 -13.23
C PHE A 304 1.73 10.77 -12.63
N ALA A 305 2.81 10.90 -13.42
CA ALA A 305 4.04 11.57 -13.00
C ALA A 305 3.78 13.01 -12.51
N ASP A 306 2.89 13.76 -13.15
CA ASP A 306 2.52 15.11 -12.74
C ASP A 306 1.82 15.13 -11.39
N TYR A 307 0.94 14.14 -11.13
CA TYR A 307 0.31 13.98 -9.83
C TYR A 307 1.35 13.78 -8.73
N VAL A 308 2.33 12.92 -8.95
CA VAL A 308 3.38 12.63 -7.98
C VAL A 308 4.26 13.86 -7.72
N MET A 309 4.63 14.61 -8.77
CA MET A 309 5.37 15.87 -8.61
C MET A 309 4.62 16.89 -7.76
N ILE A 310 3.31 17.05 -8.00
CA ILE A 310 2.47 17.97 -7.23
C ILE A 310 2.40 17.54 -5.75
N GLN A 311 2.35 16.24 -5.48
CA GLN A 311 2.33 15.77 -4.09
C GLN A 311 3.69 16.03 -3.40
N LYS A 312 4.82 15.83 -4.08
CA LYS A 312 6.16 16.13 -3.53
C LYS A 312 6.30 17.62 -3.20
N LYS A 313 5.95 18.53 -4.12
CA LYS A 313 5.99 19.98 -3.90
C LYS A 313 5.09 20.48 -2.76
N LYS A 314 4.09 19.73 -2.35
CA LYS A 314 3.24 20.09 -1.20
C LYS A 314 3.82 19.63 0.14
N LEU A 315 4.87 18.82 0.10
CA LEU A 315 5.55 18.28 1.27
C LEU A 315 6.86 19.05 1.56
N GLU A 316 7.38 19.80 0.58
CA GLU A 316 8.44 20.81 0.72
C GLU A 316 7.84 22.15 1.22
#